data_3e61da86562aedfb0b1e11952b59f051
#
_entry.id   3e61da86562aedfb0b1e11952b59f051
#
_cell.length_a   1.000
_cell.length_b   1.000
_cell.length_c   1.000
_cell.angle_alpha   90.00
_cell.angle_beta   90.00
_cell.angle_gamma   90.00
#
_symmetry.space_group_name_H-M   'P 1'
#
loop_
_entity.id
_entity.type
_entity.pdbx_description
1 polymer ?
#
loop_
_entity_poly.entity_id
_entity_poly.type
_entity_poly.pdbx_seq_one_letter_code
_entity_poly.pdbx_strand_id
1 'polypeptide(L)'
;MRTYAELTAALDARFGTHPVRRFLDFHILELALDRCVMSIEFRPEFDNTTGAVHGGILAMLADTAVACALATAFDGEMNFATSNLNIHFLRRASTAVTATATIIKKGSRVCVGSCELHDEEGLQVATATCDFVLLGSG
;
A
#
# COMPACT_ATOMS: atom_id res chain seq x y z
N MET A 1 -5.38 11.14 -20.17
CA MET A 1 -5.14 10.67 -18.78
C MET A 1 -6.41 10.03 -18.22
N ARG A 2 -6.26 8.95 -17.51
CA ARG A 2 -7.38 8.21 -16.91
C ARG A 2 -8.01 8.99 -15.76
N THR A 3 -9.30 8.80 -15.54
CA THR A 3 -9.97 9.22 -14.31
C THR A 3 -9.52 8.34 -13.16
N TYR A 4 -9.78 8.75 -11.93
CA TYR A 4 -9.41 7.91 -10.77
C TYR A 4 -10.18 6.60 -10.74
N ALA A 5 -11.42 6.58 -11.22
CA ALA A 5 -12.17 5.33 -11.38
C ALA A 5 -11.48 4.41 -12.39
N GLU A 6 -11.04 4.95 -13.51
CA GLU A 6 -10.30 4.20 -14.53
C GLU A 6 -8.94 3.73 -14.01
N LEU A 7 -8.24 4.56 -13.22
CA LEU A 7 -6.99 4.18 -12.58
C LEU A 7 -7.20 3.04 -11.59
N THR A 8 -8.25 3.09 -10.78
CA THR A 8 -8.58 2.03 -9.86
C THR A 8 -8.83 0.72 -10.61
N ALA A 9 -9.61 0.77 -11.68
CA ALA A 9 -9.87 -0.40 -12.50
C ALA A 9 -8.58 -0.94 -13.16
N ALA A 10 -7.71 -0.04 -13.62
CA ALA A 10 -6.44 -0.43 -14.22
C ALA A 10 -5.49 -1.10 -13.21
N LEU A 11 -5.42 -0.57 -12.00
CA LEU A 11 -4.62 -1.17 -10.93
C LEU A 11 -5.20 -2.51 -10.49
N ASP A 12 -6.52 -2.60 -10.35
CA ASP A 12 -7.18 -3.88 -10.04
C ASP A 12 -6.89 -4.92 -11.12
N ALA A 13 -6.92 -4.53 -12.38
CA ALA A 13 -6.61 -5.43 -13.50
C ALA A 13 -5.13 -5.82 -13.51
N ARG A 14 -4.24 -4.87 -13.20
CA ARG A 14 -2.79 -5.13 -13.14
C ARG A 14 -2.44 -6.17 -12.09
N PHE A 15 -3.01 -6.05 -10.89
CA PHE A 15 -2.82 -7.05 -9.85
C PHE A 15 -3.57 -8.33 -10.18
N GLY A 16 -4.81 -8.22 -10.69
CA GLY A 16 -5.62 -9.35 -11.13
C GLY A 16 -5.61 -10.50 -10.14
N THR A 17 -5.16 -11.68 -10.61
CA THR A 17 -5.00 -12.89 -9.79
C THR A 17 -3.55 -13.10 -9.37
N HIS A 18 -2.72 -12.06 -9.40
CA HIS A 18 -1.33 -12.16 -8.96
C HIS A 18 -1.25 -12.70 -7.53
N PRO A 19 -0.27 -13.58 -7.21
CA PRO A 19 -0.20 -14.21 -5.89
C PRO A 19 -0.23 -13.24 -4.71
N VAL A 20 0.44 -12.09 -4.80
CA VAL A 20 0.42 -11.08 -3.74
C VAL A 20 -0.99 -10.55 -3.52
N ARG A 21 -1.71 -10.25 -4.62
CA ARG A 21 -3.10 -9.77 -4.54
C ARG A 21 -3.99 -10.82 -3.90
N ARG A 22 -3.85 -12.07 -4.33
CA ARG A 22 -4.67 -13.17 -3.80
C ARG A 22 -4.38 -13.43 -2.33
N PHE A 23 -3.10 -13.34 -1.92
CA PHE A 23 -2.72 -13.59 -0.54
C PHE A 23 -3.23 -12.49 0.38
N LEU A 24 -2.97 -11.23 0.04
CA LEU A 24 -3.44 -10.09 0.85
C LEU A 24 -4.96 -9.90 0.76
N ASP A 25 -5.53 -10.16 -0.40
CA ASP A 25 -6.93 -9.89 -0.73
C ASP A 25 -7.29 -8.44 -0.40
N PHE A 26 -6.44 -7.51 -0.83
CA PHE A 26 -6.64 -6.11 -0.54
C PHE A 26 -7.68 -5.49 -1.47
N HIS A 27 -8.33 -4.45 -0.96
CA HIS A 27 -9.30 -3.66 -1.71
C HIS A 27 -8.87 -2.20 -1.73
N ILE A 28 -8.82 -1.61 -2.92
CA ILE A 28 -8.58 -0.18 -3.07
C ILE A 28 -9.90 0.52 -2.78
N LEU A 29 -9.95 1.26 -1.68
CA LEU A 29 -11.17 1.96 -1.26
C LEU A 29 -11.27 3.35 -1.86
N GLU A 30 -10.12 4.00 -2.07
CA GLU A 30 -10.07 5.39 -2.51
C GLU A 30 -8.76 5.64 -3.23
N LEU A 31 -8.82 6.38 -4.32
CA LEU A 31 -7.64 6.73 -5.10
C LEU A 31 -7.76 8.18 -5.55
N ALA A 32 -6.73 8.97 -5.31
CA ALA A 32 -6.62 10.35 -5.77
C ALA A 32 -5.17 10.60 -6.12
N LEU A 33 -4.86 11.73 -6.72
CA LEU A 33 -3.46 12.03 -7.06
C LEU A 33 -2.59 11.96 -5.79
N ASP A 34 -1.56 11.14 -5.85
CA ASP A 34 -0.59 10.95 -4.77
C ASP A 34 -1.21 10.36 -3.48
N ARG A 35 -2.36 9.71 -3.58
CA ARG A 35 -3.05 9.17 -2.41
C ARG A 35 -3.76 7.86 -2.75
N CYS A 36 -3.65 6.90 -1.83
CA CYS A 36 -4.37 5.62 -1.93
C CYS A 36 -4.84 5.20 -0.55
N VAL A 37 -6.10 4.80 -0.45
CA VAL A 37 -6.63 4.13 0.75
C VAL A 37 -6.95 2.70 0.37
N MET A 38 -6.39 1.76 1.14
CA MET A 38 -6.44 0.33 0.85
C MET A 38 -6.73 -0.42 2.14
N SER A 39 -7.48 -1.51 2.05
CA SER A 39 -7.80 -2.31 3.24
C SER A 39 -7.56 -3.79 3.01
N ILE A 40 -7.28 -4.49 4.10
CA ILE A 40 -7.27 -5.95 4.16
C ILE A 40 -8.12 -6.40 5.34
N GLU A 41 -8.77 -7.57 5.19
CA GLU A 41 -9.47 -8.22 6.29
C GLU A 41 -8.47 -9.03 7.11
N PHE A 42 -8.77 -9.27 8.40
CA PHE A 42 -7.99 -10.23 9.17
C PHE A 42 -8.30 -11.64 8.67
N ARG A 43 -7.25 -12.41 8.41
CA ARG A 43 -7.35 -13.79 7.97
C ARG A 43 -6.43 -14.65 8.82
N PRO A 44 -6.79 -15.92 9.09
CA PRO A 44 -5.92 -16.82 9.87
C PRO A 44 -4.51 -16.92 9.30
N GLU A 45 -4.33 -16.81 7.98
CA GLU A 45 -3.03 -16.85 7.31
C GLU A 45 -2.13 -15.68 7.69
N PHE A 46 -2.71 -14.60 8.23
CA PHE A 46 -1.97 -13.41 8.63
C PHE A 46 -1.53 -13.45 10.10
N ASP A 47 -1.98 -14.46 10.85
CA ASP A 47 -1.73 -14.54 12.28
C ASP A 47 -0.24 -14.70 12.58
N ASN A 48 0.23 -13.93 13.54
CA ASN A 48 1.62 -13.95 14.02
C ASN A 48 1.84 -14.97 15.15
N THR A 49 0.93 -15.95 15.32
CA THR A 49 0.86 -16.96 16.37
C THR A 49 0.24 -16.47 17.71
N THR A 50 -0.07 -15.19 17.82
CA THR A 50 -0.65 -14.61 19.04
C THR A 50 -2.01 -13.94 18.80
N GLY A 51 -2.62 -14.16 17.65
CA GLY A 51 -3.94 -13.60 17.31
C GLY A 51 -3.89 -12.21 16.69
N ALA A 52 -2.73 -11.77 16.24
CA ALA A 52 -2.58 -10.46 15.59
C ALA A 52 -2.00 -10.63 14.18
N VAL A 53 -2.19 -9.61 13.36
CA VAL A 53 -1.61 -9.57 12.01
C VAL A 53 -0.09 -9.53 12.12
N HIS A 54 0.57 -10.43 11.40
CA HIS A 54 2.03 -10.48 11.34
C HIS A 54 2.57 -9.15 10.81
N GLY A 55 3.65 -8.64 11.45
CA GLY A 55 4.25 -7.36 11.05
C GLY A 55 4.66 -7.32 9.58
N GLY A 56 5.15 -8.44 9.04
CA GLY A 56 5.49 -8.53 7.62
C GLY A 56 4.30 -8.34 6.70
N ILE A 57 3.11 -8.74 7.13
CA ILE A 57 1.87 -8.51 6.38
C ILE A 57 1.53 -7.02 6.37
N LEU A 58 1.64 -6.35 7.51
CA LEU A 58 1.42 -4.91 7.59
C LEU A 58 2.42 -4.14 6.73
N ALA A 59 3.67 -4.58 6.71
CA ALA A 59 4.71 -3.98 5.86
C ALA A 59 4.37 -4.16 4.38
N MET A 60 3.90 -5.35 3.99
CA MET A 60 3.49 -5.62 2.61
C MET A 60 2.31 -4.73 2.20
N LEU A 61 1.34 -4.56 3.08
CA LEU A 61 0.20 -3.68 2.83
C LEU A 61 0.65 -2.23 2.63
N ALA A 62 1.52 -1.74 3.52
CA ALA A 62 2.04 -0.37 3.43
C ALA A 62 2.79 -0.14 2.12
N ASP A 63 3.68 -1.06 1.76
CA ASP A 63 4.46 -0.99 0.52
C ASP A 63 3.55 -0.96 -0.71
N THR A 64 2.54 -1.83 -0.73
CA THR A 64 1.58 -1.90 -1.84
C THR A 64 0.73 -0.64 -1.94
N ALA A 65 0.27 -0.11 -0.81
CA ALA A 65 -0.55 1.11 -0.79
C ALA A 65 0.24 2.32 -1.29
N VAL A 66 1.51 2.47 -0.86
CA VAL A 66 2.35 3.58 -1.34
C VAL A 66 2.65 3.42 -2.83
N ALA A 67 2.88 2.20 -3.30
CA ALA A 67 3.08 1.94 -4.73
C ALA A 67 1.87 2.37 -5.55
N CYS A 68 0.66 2.06 -5.09
CA CYS A 68 -0.57 2.47 -5.77
C CYS A 68 -0.74 4.00 -5.75
N ALA A 69 -0.41 4.65 -4.62
CA ALA A 69 -0.44 6.10 -4.54
C ALA A 69 0.53 6.74 -5.55
N LEU A 70 1.74 6.20 -5.66
CA LEU A 70 2.73 6.70 -6.60
C LEU A 70 2.29 6.46 -8.05
N ALA A 71 1.67 5.33 -8.33
CA ALA A 71 1.20 5.00 -9.68
C ALA A 71 0.20 6.01 -10.23
N THR A 72 -0.51 6.73 -9.37
CA THR A 72 -1.46 7.77 -9.82
C THR A 72 -0.76 8.89 -10.58
N ALA A 73 0.50 9.15 -10.28
CA ALA A 73 1.28 10.18 -10.98
C ALA A 73 1.78 9.71 -12.35
N PHE A 74 1.70 8.42 -12.64
CA PHE A 74 2.21 7.79 -13.86
C PHE A 74 1.12 7.06 -14.62
N ASP A 75 -0.10 7.52 -14.50
CA ASP A 75 -1.28 7.00 -15.20
C ASP A 75 -1.48 5.49 -14.98
N GLY A 76 -1.14 5.01 -13.77
CA GLY A 76 -1.28 3.61 -13.39
C GLY A 76 -0.07 2.74 -13.67
N GLU A 77 0.98 3.29 -14.27
CA GLU A 77 2.19 2.53 -14.52
C GLU A 77 3.06 2.45 -13.26
N MET A 78 3.73 1.31 -13.10
CA MET A 78 4.59 1.05 -11.94
C MET A 78 6.03 0.77 -12.37
N ASN A 79 6.62 1.70 -13.13
CA ASN A 79 8.01 1.58 -13.54
C ASN A 79 8.95 2.12 -12.46
N PHE A 80 8.86 1.53 -11.29
CA PHE A 80 9.65 1.89 -10.12
C PHE A 80 9.79 0.67 -9.21
N ALA A 81 10.75 0.72 -8.29
CA ALA A 81 11.01 -0.37 -7.35
C ALA A 81 11.23 0.20 -5.95
N THR A 82 10.75 -0.52 -4.94
CA THR A 82 10.97 -0.16 -3.55
C THR A 82 12.47 -0.26 -3.24
N SER A 83 13.05 0.83 -2.73
CA SER A 83 14.45 0.86 -2.33
C SER A 83 14.62 0.88 -0.82
N ASN A 84 13.61 1.34 -0.09
CA ASN A 84 13.66 1.39 1.36
C ASN A 84 12.24 1.36 1.92
N LEU A 85 12.06 0.59 2.97
CA LEU A 85 10.81 0.53 3.71
C LEU A 85 11.14 0.59 5.19
N ASN A 86 10.61 1.60 5.87
CA ASN A 86 10.77 1.76 7.30
C ASN A 86 9.39 1.78 7.93
N ILE A 87 9.15 0.88 8.88
CA ILE A 87 7.84 0.76 9.52
C ILE A 87 8.01 0.64 11.03
N HIS A 88 7.16 1.37 11.77
CA HIS A 88 7.06 1.27 13.21
C HIS A 88 5.71 0.66 13.56
N PHE A 89 5.73 -0.40 14.34
CA PHE A 89 4.53 -1.08 14.83
C PHE A 89 4.17 -0.49 16.17
N LEU A 90 3.00 0.13 16.24
CA LEU A 90 2.59 0.92 17.39
C LEU A 90 1.60 0.16 18.28
N ARG A 91 0.87 -0.81 17.70
CA ARG A 91 -0.22 -1.50 18.37
C ARG A 91 -0.47 -2.82 17.67
N ARG A 92 -0.95 -3.82 18.41
CA ARG A 92 -1.40 -5.08 17.81
C ARG A 92 -2.63 -4.83 16.95
N ALA A 93 -2.69 -5.45 15.77
CA ALA A 93 -3.83 -5.37 14.88
C ALA A 93 -4.48 -6.76 14.82
N SER A 94 -5.72 -6.89 15.29
CA SER A 94 -6.44 -8.16 15.27
C SER A 94 -7.78 -8.07 14.53
N THR A 95 -7.97 -7.00 13.78
CA THR A 95 -9.16 -6.77 12.94
C THR A 95 -8.72 -6.40 11.54
N ALA A 96 -9.65 -6.00 10.69
CA ALA A 96 -9.32 -5.42 9.39
C ALA A 96 -8.41 -4.20 9.58
N VAL A 97 -7.50 -3.98 8.63
CA VAL A 97 -6.56 -2.86 8.68
C VAL A 97 -6.72 -2.03 7.41
N THR A 98 -6.79 -0.73 7.60
CA THR A 98 -6.84 0.26 6.49
C THR A 98 -5.53 1.01 6.42
N ALA A 99 -4.92 1.03 5.25
CA ALA A 99 -3.70 1.76 4.96
C ALA A 99 -4.05 3.02 4.17
N THR A 100 -3.60 4.17 4.65
CA THR A 100 -3.73 5.45 3.96
C THR A 100 -2.35 5.91 3.54
N ALA A 101 -2.07 5.86 2.24
CA ALA A 101 -0.78 6.19 1.67
C ALA A 101 -0.83 7.57 1.00
N THR A 102 0.23 8.33 1.19
CA THR A 102 0.39 9.67 0.61
C THR A 102 1.80 9.82 0.10
N ILE A 103 1.98 10.40 -1.09
CA ILE A 103 3.31 10.68 -1.61
C ILE A 103 3.79 12.01 -1.06
N ILE A 104 4.94 11.99 -0.38
CA ILE A 104 5.53 13.16 0.25
C ILE A 104 6.38 13.94 -0.75
N LYS A 105 7.14 13.22 -1.59
CA LYS A 105 8.03 13.83 -2.56
C LYS A 105 8.12 12.99 -3.81
N LYS A 106 7.95 13.62 -4.96
CA LYS A 106 8.21 13.02 -6.27
C LYS A 106 9.48 13.63 -6.84
N GLY A 107 10.61 12.99 -6.59
CA GLY A 107 11.88 13.38 -7.15
C GLY A 107 12.06 12.83 -8.55
N SER A 108 13.13 13.24 -9.22
CA SER A 108 13.43 12.75 -10.58
C SER A 108 13.94 11.30 -10.58
N ARG A 109 14.48 10.83 -9.46
CA ARG A 109 15.01 9.47 -9.33
C ARG A 109 14.39 8.71 -8.16
N VAL A 110 14.12 9.41 -7.07
CA VAL A 110 13.61 8.81 -5.85
C VAL A 110 12.33 9.52 -5.45
N CYS A 111 11.31 8.73 -5.15
CA CYS A 111 10.04 9.22 -4.61
C CYS A 111 9.87 8.69 -3.21
N VAL A 112 9.30 9.49 -2.32
CA VAL A 112 9.09 9.13 -0.92
C VAL A 112 7.61 9.22 -0.60
N GLY A 113 7.09 8.16 -0.01
CA GLY A 113 5.72 8.14 0.48
C GLY A 113 5.64 7.77 1.94
N SER A 114 4.51 8.08 2.55
CA SER A 114 4.18 7.67 3.90
C SER A 114 2.89 6.88 3.91
N CYS A 115 2.72 6.05 4.93
CA CYS A 115 1.51 5.25 5.08
C CYS A 115 1.16 5.13 6.56
N GLU A 116 -0.08 5.43 6.88
CA GLU A 116 -0.64 5.26 8.21
C GLU A 116 -1.60 4.10 8.17
N LEU A 117 -1.45 3.15 9.11
CA LEU A 117 -2.28 1.96 9.18
C LEU A 117 -3.13 2.00 10.45
N HIS A 118 -4.43 1.79 10.28
CA HIS A 118 -5.41 1.84 11.37
C HIS A 118 -6.26 0.58 11.40
N ASP A 119 -6.68 0.18 12.59
CA ASP A 119 -7.60 -0.95 12.73
C ASP A 119 -9.07 -0.51 12.54
N GLU A 120 -10.01 -1.43 12.70
CA GLU A 120 -11.45 -1.15 12.54
C GLU A 120 -11.98 -0.10 13.49
N GLU A 121 -11.36 0.06 14.65
CA GLU A 121 -11.78 1.05 15.65
C GLU A 121 -11.14 2.41 15.39
N GLY A 122 -10.31 2.53 14.36
CA GLY A 122 -9.61 3.76 14.03
C GLY A 122 -8.34 3.99 14.83
N LEU A 123 -7.87 2.98 15.58
CA LEU A 123 -6.62 3.09 16.32
C LEU A 123 -5.44 2.85 15.37
N GLN A 124 -4.42 3.68 15.47
CA GLN A 124 -3.24 3.54 14.62
C GLN A 124 -2.41 2.34 15.07
N VAL A 125 -2.19 1.40 14.15
CA VAL A 125 -1.43 0.17 14.43
C VAL A 125 -0.01 0.23 13.92
N ALA A 126 0.26 1.05 12.91
CA ALA A 126 1.61 1.21 12.36
C ALA A 126 1.73 2.52 11.59
N THR A 127 2.97 2.96 11.41
CA THR A 127 3.30 4.08 10.54
C THR A 127 4.53 3.70 9.72
N ALA A 128 4.55 4.07 8.45
CA ALA A 128 5.62 3.66 7.54
C ALA A 128 6.04 4.79 6.61
N THR A 129 7.29 4.72 6.15
CA THR A 129 7.77 5.48 5.00
C THR A 129 8.36 4.50 4.00
N CYS A 130 8.12 4.77 2.72
CA CYS A 130 8.61 3.95 1.62
C CYS A 130 9.30 4.83 0.60
N ASP A 131 10.51 4.46 0.21
CA ASP A 131 11.23 5.12 -0.87
C ASP A 131 11.19 4.23 -2.10
N PHE A 132 10.91 4.84 -3.24
CA PHE A 132 10.89 4.16 -4.54
C PHE A 132 11.91 4.79 -5.47
N VAL A 133 12.66 3.94 -6.14
CA VAL A 133 13.56 4.37 -7.21
C VAL A 133 12.82 4.27 -8.53
N LEU A 134 12.78 5.38 -9.28
CA LEU A 134 12.18 5.37 -10.61
C LEU A 134 13.12 4.64 -11.56
N LEU A 135 12.60 3.64 -12.27
CA LEU A 135 13.36 2.90 -13.26
C LEU A 135 13.37 3.70 -14.54
N GLY A 136 14.51 3.78 -15.19
CA GLY A 136 14.64 4.52 -16.43
C GLY A 136 13.80 3.92 -17.55
N SER A 137 13.56 4.71 -18.59
CA SER A 137 12.83 4.31 -19.79
C SER A 137 13.67 3.49 -20.77
N GLY A 138 14.81 3.09 -20.33
CA GLY A 138 15.72 2.30 -21.14
C GLY A 138 15.41 0.83 -21.16
#